data_f47012701bc83b7392576b3b7e08c2ed
#
_entry.id   f47012701bc83b7392576b3b7e08c2ed
#
_cell.length_a   1.000
_cell.length_b   1.000
_cell.length_c   1.000
_cell.angle_alpha   90.00
_cell.angle_beta   90.00
_cell.angle_gamma   90.00
#
_symmetry.space_group_name_H-M   'P 1'
#
loop_
_entity.id
_entity.type
_entity.pdbx_description
1 polymer ?
#
loop_
_entity_poly.entity_id
_entity_poly.type
_entity_poly.pdbx_seq_one_letter_code
_entity_poly.pdbx_strand_id
1 'polypeptide(L)' 'MTALQSLLAGIPLWAVIFLCLTLGLAPFTPEPHIWEKLKMLAAGTLVRPIDIFDLLLHAAPFVLLALKLALRPA' A
#
# COMPACT_ATOMS: atom_id res chain seq x y z
N MET A 1 -6.52 -13.21 -20.23
CA MET A 1 -5.83 -12.57 -19.09
C MET A 1 -4.81 -11.58 -19.60
N THR A 2 -4.80 -10.36 -19.06
CA THR A 2 -3.82 -9.33 -19.44
C THR A 2 -2.46 -9.62 -18.79
N ALA A 3 -1.40 -8.93 -19.27
CA ALA A 3 -0.08 -9.04 -18.67
C ALA A 3 -0.11 -8.62 -17.19
N LEU A 4 -0.86 -7.58 -16.85
CA LEU A 4 -1.00 -7.13 -15.47
C LEU A 4 -1.70 -8.21 -14.61
N GLN A 5 -2.77 -8.80 -15.11
CA GLN A 5 -3.45 -9.89 -14.40
C GLN A 5 -2.53 -11.08 -14.18
N SER A 6 -1.71 -11.43 -15.18
CA SER A 6 -0.75 -12.52 -15.05
C SER A 6 0.31 -12.23 -14.00
N LEU A 7 0.83 -11.00 -13.96
CA LEU A 7 1.79 -10.58 -12.95
C LEU A 7 1.18 -10.66 -11.54
N LEU A 8 -0.02 -10.15 -11.38
CA LEU A 8 -0.71 -10.15 -10.09
C LEU A 8 -1.04 -11.57 -9.64
N ALA A 9 -1.47 -12.43 -10.57
CA ALA A 9 -1.78 -13.82 -10.26
C ALA A 9 -0.56 -14.63 -9.81
N GLY A 10 0.64 -14.22 -10.25
CA GLY A 10 1.89 -14.86 -9.85
C GLY A 10 2.35 -14.51 -8.43
N ILE A 11 1.72 -13.50 -7.80
CA ILE A 11 2.06 -13.09 -6.43
C ILE A 11 1.05 -13.75 -5.48
N PRO A 12 1.48 -14.62 -4.54
CA PRO A 12 0.53 -15.26 -3.63
C PRO A 12 -0.19 -14.23 -2.76
N LEU A 13 -1.47 -14.47 -2.52
CA LEU A 13 -2.28 -13.57 -1.68
C LEU A 13 -1.68 -13.40 -0.28
N TRP A 14 -1.16 -14.50 0.31
CA TRP A 14 -0.55 -14.42 1.64
C TRP A 14 0.64 -13.46 1.67
N ALA A 15 1.43 -13.41 0.57
CA ALA A 15 2.59 -12.53 0.49
C ALA A 15 2.17 -11.06 0.45
N VAL A 16 1.09 -10.75 -0.28
CA VAL A 16 0.56 -9.38 -0.35
C VAL A 16 0.00 -8.96 1.01
N ILE A 17 -0.75 -9.85 1.67
CA ILE A 17 -1.27 -9.58 3.02
C ILE A 17 -0.12 -9.37 4.01
N PHE A 18 0.92 -10.19 3.92
CA PHE A 18 2.11 -10.06 4.77
C PHE A 18 2.76 -8.69 4.57
N LEU A 19 2.90 -8.23 3.33
CA LEU A 19 3.45 -6.91 3.03
C LEU A 19 2.57 -5.78 3.59
N CYS A 20 1.25 -5.94 3.51
CA CYS A 20 0.33 -4.95 4.09
C CYS A 20 0.50 -4.85 5.61
N LEU A 21 0.64 -6.01 6.28
CA LEU A 21 0.75 -6.04 7.74
C LEU A 21 2.14 -5.60 8.24
N THR A 22 3.17 -5.74 7.41
CA THR A 22 4.54 -5.34 7.77
C THR A 22 4.85 -3.94 7.25
N LEU A 23 5.21 -3.82 5.96
CA LEU A 23 5.58 -2.54 5.36
C LEU A 23 4.43 -1.53 5.39
N GLY A 24 3.20 -1.99 5.09
CA GLY A 24 2.04 -1.10 5.02
C GLY A 24 1.70 -0.43 6.35
N LEU A 25 1.93 -1.12 7.47
CA LEU A 25 1.60 -0.60 8.80
C LEU A 25 2.83 -0.22 9.63
N ALA A 26 4.03 -0.34 9.07
CA ALA A 26 5.24 0.04 9.80
C ALA A 26 5.25 1.56 10.07
N PRO A 27 5.85 1.99 11.16
CA PRO A 27 6.54 1.20 12.19
C PRO A 27 5.65 0.63 13.29
N PHE A 28 4.37 0.61 13.23
CA PHE A 28 3.39 0.17 14.24
C PHE A 28 3.27 1.12 15.43
N THR A 29 4.38 1.55 16.00
CA THR A 29 4.40 2.47 17.15
C THR A 29 5.31 3.65 16.86
N PRO A 30 4.96 4.87 17.27
CA PRO A 30 3.73 5.27 17.99
C PRO A 30 2.46 5.13 17.14
N GLU A 31 2.61 5.16 15.81
CA GLU A 31 1.52 4.89 14.87
C GLU A 31 2.10 4.52 13.50
N PRO A 32 1.34 3.78 12.66
CA PRO A 32 1.77 3.50 11.29
C PRO A 32 1.98 4.79 10.50
N HIS A 33 3.04 4.84 9.70
CA HIS A 33 3.31 6.02 8.85
C HIS A 33 2.19 6.27 7.86
N ILE A 34 1.55 5.22 7.33
CA ILE A 34 0.42 5.40 6.43
C ILE A 34 -0.70 6.20 7.10
N TRP A 35 -1.01 5.91 8.36
CA TRP A 35 -2.03 6.62 9.11
C TRP A 35 -1.63 8.07 9.35
N GLU A 36 -0.38 8.28 9.77
CA GLU A 36 0.15 9.62 9.97
C GLU A 36 0.05 10.46 8.70
N LYS A 37 0.50 9.89 7.56
CA LYS A 37 0.49 10.63 6.29
C LYS A 37 -0.91 10.86 5.76
N LEU A 38 -1.85 9.96 6.00
CA LEU A 38 -3.25 10.19 5.65
C LEU A 38 -3.86 11.33 6.45
N LYS A 39 -3.52 11.43 7.74
CA LYS A 39 -3.95 12.57 8.57
C LYS A 39 -3.35 13.88 8.04
N MET A 40 -2.09 13.86 7.63
CA MET A 40 -1.43 15.03 7.05
C MET A 40 -2.09 15.44 5.73
N LEU A 41 -2.45 14.47 4.90
CA LEU A 41 -3.16 14.73 3.65
C LEU A 41 -4.49 15.42 3.91
N ALA A 42 -5.27 14.91 4.86
CA ALA A 42 -6.58 15.48 5.23
C ALA A 42 -6.44 16.90 5.80
N ALA A 43 -5.36 17.15 6.53
CA ALA A 43 -5.09 18.47 7.14
C ALA A 43 -4.42 19.47 6.18
N GLY A 44 -4.05 19.02 4.96
CA GLY A 44 -3.37 19.88 3.99
C GLY A 44 -1.90 20.14 4.31
N THR A 45 -1.29 19.33 5.19
CA THR A 45 0.12 19.49 5.59
C THR A 45 1.06 18.51 4.91
N LEU A 46 0.55 17.66 3.99
CA LEU A 46 1.37 16.71 3.24
C LEU A 46 2.00 17.42 2.04
N VAL A 47 3.05 18.21 2.30
CA VAL A 47 3.66 19.07 1.27
C VAL A 47 5.14 18.76 1.02
N ARG A 48 5.82 18.10 1.96
CA ARG A 48 7.24 17.78 1.80
C ARG A 48 7.38 16.54 0.91
N PRO A 49 8.33 16.54 -0.06
CA PRO A 49 8.52 15.38 -0.93
C PRO A 49 8.77 14.08 -0.19
N ILE A 50 9.53 14.12 0.91
CA ILE A 50 9.82 12.91 1.70
C ILE A 50 8.54 12.34 2.35
N ASP A 51 7.64 13.20 2.78
CA ASP A 51 6.37 12.77 3.39
C ASP A 51 5.45 12.17 2.34
N ILE A 52 5.43 12.73 1.14
CA ILE A 52 4.66 12.20 0.00
C ILE A 52 5.21 10.84 -0.41
N PHE A 53 6.53 10.71 -0.52
CA PHE A 53 7.18 9.44 -0.82
C PHE A 53 6.86 8.39 0.23
N ASP A 54 6.89 8.78 1.51
CA ASP A 54 6.61 7.89 2.64
C ASP A 54 5.18 7.35 2.57
N LEU A 55 4.21 8.21 2.25
CA LEU A 55 2.83 7.78 2.03
C LEU A 55 2.75 6.77 0.89
N LEU A 56 3.38 7.05 -0.25
CA LEU A 56 3.35 6.16 -1.40
C LEU A 56 4.00 4.81 -1.08
N LEU A 57 5.11 4.83 -0.36
CA LEU A 57 5.82 3.61 0.03
C LEU A 57 4.95 2.71 0.92
N HIS A 58 4.33 3.29 1.94
CA HIS A 58 3.51 2.51 2.87
C HIS A 58 2.13 2.18 2.31
N ALA A 59 1.63 2.94 1.34
CA ALA A 59 0.37 2.65 0.66
C ALA A 59 0.51 1.59 -0.44
N ALA A 60 1.71 1.40 -0.98
CA ALA A 60 1.95 0.51 -2.12
C ALA A 60 1.42 -0.92 -1.90
N PRO A 61 1.65 -1.60 -0.75
CA PRO A 61 1.11 -2.95 -0.55
C PRO A 61 -0.41 -2.98 -0.56
N PHE A 62 -1.06 -1.94 -0.05
CA PHE A 62 -2.53 -1.87 -0.05
C PHE A 62 -3.07 -1.65 -1.47
N VAL A 63 -2.39 -0.84 -2.27
CA VAL A 63 -2.74 -0.65 -3.69
C VAL A 63 -2.56 -1.97 -4.44
N LEU A 64 -1.47 -2.68 -4.17
CA LEU A 64 -1.20 -3.98 -4.77
C LEU A 64 -2.30 -4.99 -4.41
N LEU A 65 -2.72 -5.01 -3.15
CA LEU A 65 -3.81 -5.88 -2.71
C LEU A 65 -5.12 -5.54 -3.43
N ALA A 66 -5.45 -4.26 -3.51
CA ALA A 66 -6.67 -3.79 -4.18
C ALA A 66 -6.67 -4.18 -5.66
N LEU A 67 -5.54 -3.99 -6.36
CA LEU A 67 -5.41 -4.38 -7.77
C LEU A 67 -5.52 -5.89 -7.95
N LYS A 68 -4.87 -6.65 -7.07
CA LYS A 68 -4.92 -8.11 -7.14
C LYS A 68 -6.34 -8.64 -6.99
N LEU A 69 -7.11 -8.09 -6.06
CA LEU A 69 -8.49 -8.52 -5.83
C LEU A 69 -9.44 -8.02 -6.91
N ALA A 70 -9.23 -6.78 -7.40
CA ALA A 70 -10.09 -6.18 -8.43
C ALA A 70 -9.87 -6.81 -9.81
N LEU A 71 -8.64 -7.17 -10.14
CA LEU A 71 -8.25 -7.66 -11.47
C LEU A 71 -8.05 -9.16 -11.53
N ARG A 72 -8.41 -9.90 -10.50
CA ARG A 72 -8.27 -11.35 -10.52
C ARG A 72 -9.15 -11.94 -11.65
N PRO A 73 -8.66 -13.00 -12.35
CA PRO A 73 -9.46 -13.65 -13.38
C PRO A 73 -10.76 -14.24 -12.80
N ALA A 74 -11.81 -14.22 -13.62
CA ALA A 74 -13.11 -14.80 -13.27
C ALA A 74 -13.03 -16.34 -13.14
#